data_2b85e782a35026cfd45ea51ad5108897
#
_entry.id   2b85e782a35026cfd45ea51ad5108897
#
_cell.length_a   1.000
_cell.length_b   1.000
_cell.length_c   1.000
_cell.angle_alpha   90.00
_cell.angle_beta   90.00
_cell.angle_gamma   90.00
#
_symmetry.space_group_name_H-M   'P 1'
#
loop_
_entity.id
_entity.type
_entity.pdbx_description
1 polymer ?
#
loop_
_entity_poly.entity_id
_entity_poly.type
_entity_poly.pdbx_seq_one_letter_code
_entity_poly.pdbx_strand_id
1 'polypeptide(L)'
;VGASKNDRDNTKYSLTRYLNPDSTSQLNQLILNHSKGYRVGGRVSYSEPVSERVQLLANYDISYNYSDRDKRSYELPGDLFLDSLSNTYNSGYLTHRVGPGFRLHSDKTMLVVNLNYQYATLTGDQQFPTVSRSKMAANFDNIVYRAMLHLKFNRSNSMRVRLFSGTDNPSVTQLQNVLDVSNPLFISQGNPNLKPVYAQRMNIRYTRVNVGKGTTLGAQMTAGIQNNSITNSVERADRNGYEVKDETGNTVVVLDRGAQYSRPVNLNGYWTIDGGAYYGFPVGWLGSNLNLDLRASYTAMPTIYNLVRSTTTTASYTGGITLGSNFSDQLDFTFTYRAGYNIAHSTNNNEYFNGVGTGRIKWITWKGITLEANGSYSKYRGVTDKFTEEFFLLNAGIGKKLFKNQRGEISVQVYDILNQNKSFVRNVSENYIQNVTTNVLGRYVSISLVYNLRTLTGKDGKAYSRPEGRDDFRRDGPPPGDHPTGPPRGGGMPPF
;
A
#
# COMPACT_ATOMS: atom_id res chain seq x y z
N VAL A 1 -18.18 -13.25 -4.76
CA VAL A 1 -17.40 -13.89 -5.84
C VAL A 1 -16.55 -12.83 -6.52
N GLY A 2 -15.28 -13.10 -6.72
CA GLY A 2 -14.36 -12.22 -7.47
C GLY A 2 -13.46 -13.07 -8.35
N ALA A 3 -13.16 -12.58 -9.55
CA ALA A 3 -12.20 -13.20 -10.46
C ALA A 3 -11.23 -12.10 -10.94
N SER A 4 -9.99 -12.48 -11.17
CA SER A 4 -8.95 -11.60 -11.70
C SER A 4 -8.12 -12.34 -12.74
N LYS A 5 -7.75 -11.62 -13.80
CA LYS A 5 -6.77 -12.05 -14.79
C LYS A 5 -5.82 -10.88 -15.02
N ASN A 6 -4.54 -11.14 -15.03
CA ASN A 6 -3.52 -10.15 -15.32
C ASN A 6 -2.46 -10.79 -16.22
N ASP A 7 -2.29 -10.24 -17.39
CA ASP A 7 -1.27 -10.61 -18.35
C ASP A 7 -0.29 -9.45 -18.49
N ARG A 8 0.99 -9.70 -18.34
CA ARG A 8 2.04 -8.68 -18.40
C ARG A 8 3.27 -9.23 -19.09
N ASP A 9 3.68 -8.56 -20.14
CA ASP A 9 4.89 -8.84 -20.90
C ASP A 9 5.89 -7.71 -20.63
N ASN A 10 7.08 -8.06 -20.20
CA ASN A 10 8.15 -7.10 -19.89
C ASN A 10 9.43 -7.49 -20.64
N THR A 11 10.10 -6.52 -21.21
CA THR A 11 11.48 -6.67 -21.68
C THR A 11 12.40 -6.03 -20.64
N LYS A 12 13.41 -6.75 -20.21
CA LYS A 12 14.40 -6.28 -19.25
C LYS A 12 15.77 -6.25 -19.91
N TYR A 13 16.37 -5.06 -19.94
CA TYR A 13 17.77 -4.88 -20.27
C TYR A 13 18.51 -4.36 -19.05
N SER A 14 19.62 -5.00 -18.68
CA SER A 14 20.47 -4.56 -17.57
C SER A 14 21.93 -4.68 -17.96
N LEU A 15 22.69 -3.62 -17.70
CA LEU A 15 24.14 -3.61 -17.79
C LEU A 15 24.68 -3.38 -16.38
N THR A 16 25.38 -4.37 -15.84
CA THR A 16 25.99 -4.30 -14.50
C THR A 16 27.49 -4.17 -14.67
N ARG A 17 28.07 -3.12 -14.12
CA ARG A 17 29.51 -2.92 -14.07
C ARG A 17 30.02 -3.14 -12.66
N TYR A 18 30.89 -4.10 -12.50
CA TYR A 18 31.61 -4.36 -11.26
C TYR A 18 32.89 -3.51 -11.25
N LEU A 19 33.09 -2.75 -10.18
CA LEU A 19 34.24 -1.84 -10.11
C LEU A 19 35.48 -2.51 -9.53
N ASN A 20 35.36 -3.70 -8.95
CA ASN A 20 36.50 -4.44 -8.40
C ASN A 20 36.18 -5.95 -8.32
N PRO A 21 36.74 -6.81 -9.20
CA PRO A 21 37.47 -6.45 -10.43
C PRO A 21 36.59 -5.74 -11.45
N ASP A 22 37.18 -4.91 -12.32
CA ASP A 22 36.43 -4.22 -13.37
C ASP A 22 35.94 -5.24 -14.40
N SER A 23 34.63 -5.48 -14.39
CA SER A 23 33.96 -6.41 -15.30
C SER A 23 32.55 -5.93 -15.55
N THR A 24 31.98 -6.35 -16.67
CA THR A 24 30.60 -6.01 -17.04
C THR A 24 29.81 -7.27 -17.30
N SER A 25 28.58 -7.29 -16.76
CA SER A 25 27.59 -8.31 -17.06
C SER A 25 26.39 -7.65 -17.75
N GLN A 26 25.96 -8.22 -18.85
CA GLN A 26 24.80 -7.76 -19.58
C GLN A 26 23.70 -8.81 -19.49
N LEU A 27 22.50 -8.34 -19.21
CA LEU A 27 21.30 -9.15 -19.16
C LEU A 27 20.26 -8.53 -20.11
N ASN A 28 19.73 -9.34 -21.04
CA ASN A 28 18.68 -8.92 -21.94
C ASN A 28 17.61 -10.02 -21.97
N GLN A 29 16.44 -9.77 -21.38
CA GLN A 29 15.42 -10.79 -21.17
C GLN A 29 14.03 -10.33 -21.56
N LEU A 30 13.26 -11.25 -22.14
CA LEU A 30 11.81 -11.14 -22.26
C LEU A 30 11.17 -11.96 -21.14
N ILE A 31 10.29 -11.35 -20.36
CA ILE A 31 9.61 -11.97 -19.24
C ILE A 31 8.10 -11.88 -19.45
N LEU A 32 7.46 -13.02 -19.67
CA LEU A 32 6.02 -13.18 -19.80
C LEU A 32 5.44 -13.61 -18.45
N ASN A 33 4.50 -12.83 -17.92
CA ASN A 33 3.83 -13.14 -16.67
C ASN A 33 2.33 -13.23 -16.91
N HIS A 34 1.77 -14.42 -16.72
CA HIS A 34 0.35 -14.65 -16.73
C HIS A 34 -0.12 -15.01 -15.33
N SER A 35 -1.13 -14.33 -14.83
CA SER A 35 -1.73 -14.67 -13.54
C SER A 35 -3.25 -14.70 -13.62
N LYS A 36 -3.84 -15.75 -13.07
CA LYS A 36 -5.28 -15.92 -12.94
C LYS A 36 -5.61 -16.20 -11.49
N GLY A 37 -6.74 -15.72 -11.03
CA GLY A 37 -7.18 -15.99 -9.69
C GLY A 37 -8.67 -15.81 -9.53
N TYR A 38 -9.26 -16.56 -8.61
CA TYR A 38 -10.63 -16.35 -8.21
C TYR A 38 -10.79 -16.53 -6.70
N ARG A 39 -11.76 -15.81 -6.19
CA ARG A 39 -12.18 -15.89 -4.79
C ARG A 39 -13.67 -16.18 -4.74
N VAL A 40 -14.02 -17.22 -4.01
CA VAL A 40 -15.43 -17.56 -3.71
C VAL A 40 -15.56 -17.61 -2.20
N GLY A 41 -16.65 -17.11 -1.66
CA GLY A 41 -16.92 -17.16 -0.24
C GLY A 41 -18.39 -17.03 0.07
N GLY A 42 -18.77 -17.60 1.21
CA GLY A 42 -20.10 -17.55 1.77
C GLY A 42 -20.04 -17.26 3.26
N ARG A 43 -21.05 -16.58 3.76
CA ARG A 43 -21.24 -16.32 5.19
C ARG A 43 -22.66 -16.63 5.58
N VAL A 44 -22.80 -17.35 6.70
CA VAL A 44 -24.06 -17.56 7.39
C VAL A 44 -23.93 -16.96 8.78
N SER A 45 -24.90 -16.15 9.17
CA SER A 45 -24.94 -15.54 10.50
C SER A 45 -26.32 -15.74 11.07
N TYR A 46 -26.38 -16.29 12.27
CA TYR A 46 -27.59 -16.39 13.08
C TYR A 46 -27.53 -15.37 14.20
N SER A 47 -28.65 -14.72 14.52
CA SER A 47 -28.75 -13.71 15.57
C SER A 47 -29.99 -13.98 16.40
N GLU A 48 -29.79 -14.22 17.70
CA GLU A 48 -30.85 -14.43 18.67
C GLU A 48 -30.92 -13.24 19.62
N PRO A 49 -32.05 -12.49 19.66
CA PRO A 49 -32.27 -11.43 20.61
C PRO A 49 -32.60 -12.02 22.00
N VAL A 50 -31.69 -11.80 22.96
CA VAL A 50 -31.89 -12.19 24.36
C VAL A 50 -32.67 -11.10 25.14
N SER A 51 -32.48 -9.86 24.73
CA SER A 51 -33.23 -8.69 25.23
C SER A 51 -33.26 -7.59 24.16
N GLU A 52 -33.99 -6.51 24.44
CA GLU A 52 -34.04 -5.34 23.53
C GLU A 52 -32.64 -4.77 23.20
N ARG A 53 -31.66 -4.99 24.07
CA ARG A 53 -30.30 -4.42 23.94
C ARG A 53 -29.22 -5.47 23.65
N VAL A 54 -29.53 -6.74 23.84
CA VAL A 54 -28.54 -7.83 23.78
C VAL A 54 -28.93 -8.86 22.75
N GLN A 55 -27.99 -9.19 21.86
CA GLN A 55 -28.11 -10.22 20.87
C GLN A 55 -26.91 -11.18 20.95
N LEU A 56 -27.19 -12.46 20.92
CA LEU A 56 -26.17 -13.49 20.68
C LEU A 56 -26.06 -13.73 19.18
N LEU A 57 -24.86 -14.01 18.74
CA LEU A 57 -24.53 -14.23 17.34
C LEU A 57 -23.84 -15.58 17.20
N ALA A 58 -24.12 -16.30 16.13
CA ALA A 58 -23.33 -17.43 15.68
C ALA A 58 -22.96 -17.19 14.20
N ASN A 59 -21.69 -17.32 13.89
CA ASN A 59 -21.19 -17.02 12.56
C ASN A 59 -20.46 -18.24 11.99
N TYR A 60 -20.66 -18.48 10.71
CA TYR A 60 -19.86 -19.38 9.91
C TYR A 60 -19.47 -18.70 8.61
N ASP A 61 -18.17 -18.62 8.36
CA ASP A 61 -17.61 -18.07 7.13
C ASP A 61 -16.79 -19.16 6.43
N ILE A 62 -17.00 -19.34 5.14
CA ILE A 62 -16.16 -20.14 4.27
C ILE A 62 -15.62 -19.28 3.14
N SER A 63 -14.35 -19.43 2.80
CA SER A 63 -13.76 -18.76 1.65
C SER A 63 -12.69 -19.61 0.99
N TYR A 64 -12.69 -19.62 -0.32
CA TYR A 64 -11.69 -20.27 -1.14
C TYR A 64 -11.04 -19.23 -2.06
N ASN A 65 -9.71 -19.16 -2.02
CA ASN A 65 -8.92 -18.32 -2.91
C ASN A 65 -8.03 -19.22 -3.74
N TYR A 66 -8.12 -19.09 -5.06
CA TYR A 66 -7.25 -19.77 -6.01
C TYR A 66 -6.38 -18.74 -6.73
N SER A 67 -5.12 -19.08 -6.93
CA SER A 67 -4.18 -18.30 -7.71
C SER A 67 -3.32 -19.21 -8.56
N ASP A 68 -3.22 -18.89 -9.83
CA ASP A 68 -2.38 -19.54 -10.82
C ASP A 68 -1.45 -18.50 -11.44
N ARG A 69 -0.17 -18.82 -11.51
CA ARG A 69 0.88 -17.93 -12.05
C ARG A 69 1.81 -18.72 -12.95
N ASP A 70 2.00 -18.19 -14.15
CA ASP A 70 2.95 -18.69 -15.13
C ASP A 70 3.92 -17.54 -15.49
N LYS A 71 5.18 -17.68 -15.10
CA LYS A 71 6.28 -16.79 -15.45
C LYS A 71 7.21 -17.54 -16.39
N ARG A 72 7.42 -17.00 -17.58
CA ARG A 72 8.36 -17.54 -18.56
C ARG A 72 9.38 -16.48 -18.93
N SER A 73 10.64 -16.84 -18.86
CA SER A 73 11.77 -15.95 -19.13
C SER A 73 12.57 -16.47 -20.31
N TYR A 74 12.95 -15.56 -21.20
CA TYR A 74 13.72 -15.84 -22.41
C TYR A 74 14.89 -14.88 -22.48
N GLU A 75 16.04 -15.35 -22.97
CA GLU A 75 17.19 -14.51 -23.25
C GLU A 75 17.08 -13.93 -24.68
N LEU A 76 17.37 -12.64 -24.82
CA LEU A 76 17.35 -11.93 -26.10
C LEU A 76 18.79 -11.55 -26.52
N PRO A 77 19.10 -11.54 -27.86
CA PRO A 77 18.26 -12.00 -28.97
C PRO A 77 18.32 -13.53 -29.11
N GLY A 78 17.26 -14.11 -29.66
CA GLY A 78 17.24 -15.56 -29.98
C GLY A 78 16.19 -16.35 -29.20
N ASP A 79 15.44 -15.69 -28.28
CA ASP A 79 14.32 -16.28 -27.53
C ASP A 79 14.71 -17.61 -26.83
N LEU A 80 15.95 -17.72 -26.36
CA LEU A 80 16.40 -18.88 -25.62
C LEU A 80 15.64 -18.96 -24.28
N PHE A 81 14.89 -20.02 -24.10
CA PHE A 81 14.12 -20.24 -22.89
C PHE A 81 15.04 -20.47 -21.67
N LEU A 82 14.80 -19.69 -20.61
CA LEU A 82 15.56 -19.75 -19.37
C LEU A 82 14.77 -20.53 -18.31
N ASP A 83 15.04 -21.83 -18.23
CA ASP A 83 14.36 -22.77 -17.32
C ASP A 83 14.46 -22.32 -15.84
N SER A 84 15.67 -21.97 -15.39
CA SER A 84 15.96 -21.56 -14.01
C SER A 84 15.26 -20.25 -13.58
N LEU A 85 14.85 -19.40 -14.55
CA LEU A 85 14.16 -18.13 -14.31
C LEU A 85 12.67 -18.19 -14.57
N SER A 86 12.18 -19.34 -15.02
CA SER A 86 10.78 -19.60 -15.37
C SER A 86 10.10 -20.40 -14.25
N ASN A 87 8.80 -20.16 -14.04
CA ASN A 87 8.08 -20.81 -12.97
C ASN A 87 6.58 -20.85 -13.22
N THR A 88 5.99 -22.03 -13.09
CA THR A 88 4.53 -22.21 -13.12
C THR A 88 4.08 -22.81 -11.80
N TYR A 89 3.18 -22.10 -11.15
CA TYR A 89 2.72 -22.46 -9.81
C TYR A 89 1.24 -22.13 -9.64
N ASN A 90 0.49 -23.04 -9.05
CA ASN A 90 -0.86 -22.77 -8.58
C ASN A 90 -0.99 -22.97 -7.07
N SER A 91 -1.91 -22.24 -6.45
CA SER A 91 -2.23 -22.38 -5.04
C SER A 91 -3.71 -22.25 -4.77
N GLY A 92 -4.20 -23.05 -3.85
CA GLY A 92 -5.54 -22.99 -3.30
C GLY A 92 -5.48 -22.71 -1.80
N TYR A 93 -6.32 -21.81 -1.31
CA TYR A 93 -6.43 -21.51 0.11
C TYR A 93 -7.88 -21.54 0.54
N LEU A 94 -8.25 -22.62 1.25
CA LEU A 94 -9.58 -22.82 1.82
C LEU A 94 -9.57 -22.42 3.29
N THR A 95 -10.51 -21.58 3.69
CA THR A 95 -10.62 -21.12 5.08
C THR A 95 -12.03 -21.34 5.58
N HIS A 96 -12.15 -21.93 6.74
CA HIS A 96 -13.36 -22.05 7.54
C HIS A 96 -13.20 -21.22 8.81
N ARG A 97 -14.21 -20.45 9.16
CA ARG A 97 -14.29 -19.71 10.42
C ARG A 97 -15.64 -19.97 11.06
N VAL A 98 -15.65 -20.37 12.29
CA VAL A 98 -16.87 -20.61 13.05
C VAL A 98 -16.72 -20.07 14.45
N GLY A 99 -17.76 -19.45 14.98
CA GLY A 99 -17.70 -18.98 16.35
C GLY A 99 -18.88 -18.16 16.81
N PRO A 100 -18.98 -17.96 18.15
CA PRO A 100 -19.98 -17.12 18.76
C PRO A 100 -19.65 -15.65 18.64
N GLY A 101 -20.70 -14.85 18.81
CA GLY A 101 -20.59 -13.40 18.93
C GLY A 101 -21.62 -12.87 19.91
N PHE A 102 -21.37 -11.65 20.31
CA PHE A 102 -22.21 -10.91 21.24
C PHE A 102 -22.35 -9.48 20.74
N ARG A 103 -23.57 -8.95 20.76
CA ARG A 103 -23.85 -7.55 20.44
C ARG A 103 -24.66 -6.93 21.56
N LEU A 104 -24.17 -5.81 22.06
CA LEU A 104 -24.87 -4.89 22.93
C LEU A 104 -25.15 -3.60 22.18
N HIS A 105 -26.39 -3.14 22.18
CA HIS A 105 -26.79 -1.89 21.54
C HIS A 105 -27.61 -1.04 22.49
N SER A 106 -27.23 0.23 22.61
CA SER A 106 -28.01 1.27 23.28
C SER A 106 -27.85 2.58 22.52
N ASP A 107 -28.57 3.63 22.90
CA ASP A 107 -28.51 4.95 22.25
C ASP A 107 -27.09 5.53 22.18
N LYS A 108 -26.29 5.26 23.22
CA LYS A 108 -24.93 5.81 23.37
C LYS A 108 -23.82 4.81 23.15
N THR A 109 -24.12 3.51 23.22
CA THR A 109 -23.09 2.46 23.20
C THR A 109 -23.48 1.34 22.25
N MET A 110 -22.55 0.96 21.38
CA MET A 110 -22.63 -0.26 20.61
C MET A 110 -21.34 -1.06 20.83
N LEU A 111 -21.47 -2.26 21.38
CA LEU A 111 -20.40 -3.22 21.52
C LEU A 111 -20.72 -4.46 20.70
N VAL A 112 -19.79 -4.88 19.87
CA VAL A 112 -19.86 -6.13 19.12
C VAL A 112 -18.58 -6.90 19.37
N VAL A 113 -18.70 -8.14 19.79
CA VAL A 113 -17.56 -9.05 19.99
C VAL A 113 -17.85 -10.34 19.24
N ASN A 114 -16.89 -10.81 18.48
CA ASN A 114 -16.92 -12.12 17.81
C ASN A 114 -15.62 -12.83 18.12
N LEU A 115 -15.72 -14.09 18.48
CA LEU A 115 -14.60 -15.00 18.68
C LEU A 115 -14.79 -16.20 17.76
N ASN A 116 -13.85 -16.43 16.84
CA ASN A 116 -13.98 -17.48 15.87
C ASN A 116 -12.76 -18.41 15.89
N TYR A 117 -13.01 -19.69 15.82
CA TYR A 117 -12.00 -20.67 15.44
C TYR A 117 -11.86 -20.65 13.90
N GLN A 118 -10.64 -20.49 13.43
CA GLN A 118 -10.29 -20.52 12.01
C GLN A 118 -9.47 -21.76 11.73
N TYR A 119 -9.95 -22.58 10.79
CA TYR A 119 -9.19 -23.67 10.18
C TYR A 119 -8.94 -23.32 8.71
N ALA A 120 -7.70 -23.45 8.27
CA ALA A 120 -7.31 -23.10 6.92
C ALA A 120 -6.39 -24.16 6.32
N THR A 121 -6.63 -24.51 5.05
CA THR A 121 -5.82 -25.44 4.26
C THR A 121 -5.21 -24.68 3.09
N LEU A 122 -3.89 -24.70 3.00
CA LEU A 122 -3.12 -24.21 1.87
C LEU A 122 -2.68 -25.41 1.04
N THR A 123 -2.96 -25.39 -0.25
CA THR A 123 -2.43 -26.34 -1.22
C THR A 123 -1.63 -25.58 -2.27
N GLY A 124 -0.50 -26.12 -2.68
CA GLY A 124 0.36 -25.56 -3.72
C GLY A 124 0.85 -26.66 -4.64
N ASP A 125 0.89 -26.40 -5.94
CA ASP A 125 1.46 -27.29 -6.94
C ASP A 125 2.39 -26.50 -7.85
N GLN A 126 3.69 -26.73 -7.68
CA GLN A 126 4.73 -26.20 -8.55
C GLN A 126 4.92 -27.18 -9.71
N GLN A 127 4.53 -26.75 -10.90
CA GLN A 127 4.56 -27.56 -12.10
C GLN A 127 5.85 -27.40 -12.89
N PHE A 128 6.48 -26.22 -12.76
CA PHE A 128 7.68 -25.85 -13.47
C PHE A 128 8.61 -25.00 -12.57
N PRO A 129 9.95 -25.13 -12.63
CA PRO A 129 10.71 -26.08 -13.45
C PRO A 129 10.48 -27.54 -13.02
N THR A 130 10.55 -28.45 -13.98
CA THR A 130 10.23 -29.87 -13.76
C THR A 130 11.18 -30.55 -12.77
N VAL A 131 12.42 -30.03 -12.67
CA VAL A 131 13.44 -30.53 -11.74
C VAL A 131 13.08 -30.25 -10.27
N SER A 132 12.28 -29.18 -10.03
CA SER A 132 11.83 -28.75 -8.70
C SER A 132 10.33 -28.95 -8.50
N ARG A 133 9.69 -29.81 -9.29
CA ARG A 133 8.26 -30.08 -9.16
C ARG A 133 7.93 -30.54 -7.76
N SER A 134 7.08 -29.80 -7.07
CA SER A 134 6.67 -30.11 -5.70
C SER A 134 5.21 -29.81 -5.45
N LYS A 135 4.58 -30.66 -4.66
CA LYS A 135 3.24 -30.42 -4.11
C LYS A 135 3.37 -30.10 -2.64
N MET A 136 2.71 -29.07 -2.21
CA MET A 136 2.67 -28.66 -0.81
C MET A 136 1.23 -28.68 -0.32
N ALA A 137 1.03 -29.20 0.89
CA ALA A 137 -0.21 -29.06 1.63
C ALA A 137 0.13 -28.72 3.07
N ALA A 138 -0.49 -27.68 3.61
CA ALA A 138 -0.30 -27.26 4.99
C ALA A 138 -1.65 -26.85 5.59
N ASN A 139 -1.87 -27.23 6.83
CA ASN A 139 -3.06 -26.88 7.61
C ASN A 139 -2.66 -25.93 8.73
N PHE A 140 -3.51 -24.95 8.98
CA PHE A 140 -3.30 -23.93 10.00
C PHE A 140 -4.58 -23.71 10.79
N ASP A 141 -4.46 -23.63 12.09
CA ASP A 141 -5.56 -23.31 12.99
C ASP A 141 -5.21 -22.09 13.85
N ASN A 142 -6.18 -21.24 14.08
CA ASN A 142 -6.02 -20.02 14.86
C ASN A 142 -7.35 -19.61 15.50
N ILE A 143 -7.26 -18.94 16.62
CA ILE A 143 -8.38 -18.20 17.19
C ILE A 143 -8.29 -16.77 16.67
N VAL A 144 -9.32 -16.33 15.94
CA VAL A 144 -9.42 -14.96 15.44
C VAL A 144 -10.58 -14.24 16.11
N TYR A 145 -10.31 -13.04 16.58
CA TYR A 145 -11.31 -12.23 17.27
C TYR A 145 -11.52 -10.88 16.60
N ARG A 146 -12.72 -10.36 16.82
CA ARG A 146 -13.06 -8.99 16.44
C ARG A 146 -13.95 -8.39 17.51
N ALA A 147 -13.50 -7.28 18.10
CA ALA A 147 -14.29 -6.47 19.01
C ALA A 147 -14.39 -5.05 18.48
N MET A 148 -15.57 -4.48 18.54
CA MET A 148 -15.83 -3.09 18.18
C MET A 148 -16.69 -2.44 19.26
N LEU A 149 -16.14 -1.39 19.89
CA LEU A 149 -16.84 -0.52 20.82
C LEU A 149 -17.04 0.84 20.14
N HIS A 150 -18.28 1.29 20.05
CA HIS A 150 -18.62 2.63 19.60
C HIS A 150 -19.37 3.36 20.73
N LEU A 151 -18.76 4.42 21.22
CA LEU A 151 -19.30 5.29 22.27
C LEU A 151 -19.70 6.63 21.65
N LYS A 152 -20.95 7.03 21.82
CA LYS A 152 -21.46 8.37 21.54
C LYS A 152 -21.59 9.12 22.85
N PHE A 153 -20.64 9.99 23.17
CA PHE A 153 -20.70 10.81 24.39
C PHE A 153 -21.86 11.81 24.31
N ASN A 154 -22.03 12.40 23.13
CA ASN A 154 -23.14 13.26 22.74
C ASN A 154 -23.28 13.31 21.20
N ARG A 155 -24.13 14.19 20.67
CA ARG A 155 -24.36 14.34 19.23
C ARG A 155 -23.10 14.79 18.45
N SER A 156 -22.16 15.43 19.13
CA SER A 156 -20.95 16.02 18.55
C SER A 156 -19.68 15.20 18.79
N ASN A 157 -19.69 14.31 19.77
CA ASN A 157 -18.49 13.58 20.20
C ASN A 157 -18.72 12.07 20.16
N SER A 158 -17.84 11.36 19.51
CA SER A 158 -17.86 9.90 19.48
C SER A 158 -16.45 9.30 19.53
N MET A 159 -16.36 8.12 20.09
CA MET A 159 -15.14 7.31 20.11
C MET A 159 -15.44 5.91 19.59
N ARG A 160 -14.54 5.39 18.78
CA ARG A 160 -14.61 4.02 18.28
C ARG A 160 -13.31 3.30 18.58
N VAL A 161 -13.43 2.16 19.25
CA VAL A 161 -12.32 1.25 19.51
C VAL A 161 -12.59 -0.03 18.73
N ARG A 162 -11.59 -0.51 18.00
CA ARG A 162 -11.64 -1.79 17.29
C ARG A 162 -10.43 -2.61 17.69
N LEU A 163 -10.68 -3.85 18.08
CA LEU A 163 -9.66 -4.87 18.28
C LEU A 163 -9.95 -5.99 17.30
N PHE A 164 -8.96 -6.42 16.58
CA PHE A 164 -9.14 -7.54 15.65
C PHE A 164 -7.84 -8.29 15.44
N SER A 165 -8.00 -9.58 15.21
CA SER A 165 -6.90 -10.43 14.78
C SER A 165 -7.24 -11.07 13.43
N GLY A 166 -6.21 -11.57 12.76
CA GLY A 166 -6.34 -12.27 11.49
C GLY A 166 -5.02 -12.91 11.09
N THR A 167 -5.11 -13.76 10.08
CA THR A 167 -3.94 -14.40 9.50
C THR A 167 -3.68 -13.84 8.11
N ASP A 168 -2.42 -13.50 7.83
CA ASP A 168 -1.94 -13.16 6.50
C ASP A 168 -1.07 -14.33 5.99
N ASN A 169 -1.46 -14.88 4.85
CA ASN A 169 -0.79 -16.06 4.31
C ASN A 169 0.47 -15.67 3.55
N PRO A 170 1.50 -16.54 3.56
CA PRO A 170 2.63 -16.38 2.66
C PRO A 170 2.16 -16.30 1.20
N SER A 171 2.79 -15.45 0.41
CA SER A 171 2.55 -15.42 -1.03
C SER A 171 3.15 -16.66 -1.69
N VAL A 172 2.63 -16.99 -2.87
CA VAL A 172 3.17 -18.08 -3.69
C VAL A 172 4.67 -17.93 -3.90
N THR A 173 5.12 -16.74 -4.27
CA THR A 173 6.55 -16.45 -4.48
C THR A 173 7.40 -16.68 -3.23
N GLN A 174 6.85 -16.38 -2.05
CA GLN A 174 7.55 -16.63 -0.78
C GLN A 174 7.66 -18.12 -0.44
N LEU A 175 6.74 -18.93 -0.92
CA LEU A 175 6.72 -20.38 -0.67
C LEU A 175 7.52 -21.20 -1.69
N GLN A 176 7.77 -20.63 -2.88
CA GLN A 176 8.47 -21.32 -3.95
C GLN A 176 9.95 -21.50 -3.63
N ASN A 177 10.40 -22.74 -3.47
CA ASN A 177 11.80 -23.09 -3.24
C ASN A 177 12.61 -23.05 -4.56
N VAL A 178 12.48 -21.97 -5.33
CA VAL A 178 13.17 -21.75 -6.60
C VAL A 178 14.08 -20.54 -6.47
N LEU A 179 15.31 -20.72 -6.92
CA LEU A 179 16.32 -19.67 -6.93
C LEU A 179 16.00 -18.67 -8.04
N ASP A 180 15.81 -17.41 -7.70
CA ASP A 180 15.68 -16.31 -8.66
C ASP A 180 17.02 -15.59 -8.81
N VAL A 181 17.70 -15.84 -9.90
CA VAL A 181 19.00 -15.24 -10.27
C VAL A 181 18.84 -14.17 -11.35
N SER A 182 17.62 -13.69 -11.60
CA SER A 182 17.36 -12.65 -12.62
C SER A 182 18.10 -11.34 -12.39
N ASN A 183 18.54 -11.11 -11.16
CA ASN A 183 19.49 -10.05 -10.81
C ASN A 183 20.66 -10.67 -10.08
N PRO A 184 21.86 -10.74 -10.69
CA PRO A 184 23.03 -11.38 -10.07
C PRO A 184 23.46 -10.75 -8.75
N LEU A 185 23.10 -9.48 -8.51
CA LEU A 185 23.41 -8.79 -7.25
C LEU A 185 22.35 -9.03 -6.16
N PHE A 186 21.17 -9.50 -6.51
CA PHE A 186 20.05 -9.72 -5.60
C PHE A 186 19.37 -11.05 -5.91
N ILE A 187 19.98 -12.12 -5.45
CA ILE A 187 19.46 -13.47 -5.62
C ILE A 187 18.46 -13.77 -4.52
N SER A 188 17.36 -14.39 -4.87
CA SER A 188 16.34 -14.74 -3.88
C SER A 188 15.82 -16.18 -4.06
N GLN A 189 15.34 -16.75 -2.97
CA GLN A 189 14.73 -18.07 -2.95
C GLN A 189 13.57 -18.07 -1.97
N GLY A 190 12.44 -18.72 -2.31
CA GLY A 190 11.34 -18.87 -1.38
C GLY A 190 11.60 -19.92 -0.31
N ASN A 191 10.67 -20.00 0.65
CA ASN A 191 10.72 -20.93 1.77
C ASN A 191 9.37 -21.66 1.93
N PRO A 192 9.28 -22.94 1.58
CA PRO A 192 8.03 -23.69 1.69
C PRO A 192 7.57 -23.92 3.13
N ASN A 193 8.46 -23.74 4.12
CA ASN A 193 8.18 -23.96 5.54
C ASN A 193 7.57 -22.75 6.24
N LEU A 194 7.22 -21.68 5.50
CA LEU A 194 6.62 -20.50 6.06
C LEU A 194 5.25 -20.77 6.66
N LYS A 195 5.04 -20.22 7.84
CA LYS A 195 3.74 -20.17 8.52
C LYS A 195 3.03 -18.87 8.22
N PRO A 196 1.69 -18.83 8.24
CA PRO A 196 0.94 -17.60 8.17
C PRO A 196 1.32 -16.63 9.30
N VAL A 197 1.36 -15.36 8.98
CA VAL A 197 1.49 -14.29 9.97
C VAL A 197 0.19 -14.22 10.77
N TYR A 198 0.27 -14.22 12.09
CA TYR A 198 -0.86 -13.93 12.96
C TYR A 198 -0.76 -12.48 13.44
N ALA A 199 -1.61 -11.63 12.89
CA ALA A 199 -1.62 -10.21 13.17
C ALA A 199 -2.75 -9.83 14.15
N GLN A 200 -2.43 -9.04 15.13
CA GLN A 200 -3.37 -8.47 16.10
C GLN A 200 -3.27 -6.94 16.00
N ARG A 201 -4.41 -6.26 15.92
CA ARG A 201 -4.45 -4.82 15.74
C ARG A 201 -5.51 -4.19 16.63
N MET A 202 -5.15 -3.05 17.20
CA MET A 202 -6.04 -2.14 17.90
C MET A 202 -6.13 -0.83 17.12
N ASN A 203 -7.33 -0.33 16.92
CA ASN A 203 -7.55 0.99 16.32
C ASN A 203 -8.50 1.78 17.22
N ILE A 204 -8.07 2.95 17.62
CA ILE A 204 -8.86 3.92 18.41
C ILE A 204 -9.05 5.14 17.53
N ARG A 205 -10.30 5.60 17.42
CA ARG A 205 -10.63 6.84 16.71
C ARG A 205 -11.59 7.68 17.55
N TYR A 206 -11.19 8.89 17.81
CA TYR A 206 -12.03 9.92 18.43
C TYR A 206 -12.38 10.99 17.39
N THR A 207 -13.62 11.44 17.40
CA THR A 207 -14.08 12.50 16.50
C THR A 207 -15.01 13.46 17.29
N ARG A 208 -14.73 14.74 17.16
CA ARG A 208 -15.57 15.83 17.68
C ARG A 208 -15.89 16.79 16.54
N VAL A 209 -17.18 17.06 16.33
CA VAL A 209 -17.66 18.01 15.34
C VAL A 209 -18.49 19.07 16.03
N ASN A 210 -18.10 20.34 15.90
CA ASN A 210 -18.89 21.46 16.41
C ASN A 210 -19.54 22.18 15.21
N VAL A 211 -20.80 21.86 14.95
CA VAL A 211 -21.53 22.40 13.81
C VAL A 211 -21.68 23.93 13.89
N GLY A 212 -21.92 24.49 15.09
CA GLY A 212 -22.09 25.92 15.28
C GLY A 212 -20.83 26.74 15.01
N LYS A 213 -19.65 26.18 15.28
CA LYS A 213 -18.35 26.81 14.99
C LYS A 213 -17.73 26.32 13.70
N GLY A 214 -18.32 25.35 13.01
CA GLY A 214 -17.76 24.73 11.81
C GLY A 214 -16.44 23.99 12.06
N THR A 215 -16.14 23.58 13.31
CA THR A 215 -14.85 22.95 13.64
C THR A 215 -14.94 21.44 13.75
N THR A 216 -13.88 20.77 13.33
CA THR A 216 -13.74 19.30 13.45
C THR A 216 -12.39 18.97 14.07
N LEU A 217 -12.41 18.17 15.14
CA LEU A 217 -11.22 17.59 15.76
C LEU A 217 -11.31 16.07 15.63
N GLY A 218 -10.27 15.46 15.15
CA GLY A 218 -10.12 14.01 15.15
C GLY A 218 -8.77 13.59 15.65
N ALA A 219 -8.75 12.45 16.34
CA ALA A 219 -7.55 11.75 16.74
C ALA A 219 -7.70 10.26 16.44
N GLN A 220 -6.64 9.63 16.00
CA GLN A 220 -6.61 8.19 15.78
C GLN A 220 -5.29 7.59 16.26
N MET A 221 -5.36 6.36 16.72
CA MET A 221 -4.21 5.56 17.11
C MET A 221 -4.42 4.15 16.58
N THR A 222 -3.40 3.58 15.99
CA THR A 222 -3.37 2.17 15.60
C THR A 222 -2.14 1.54 16.22
N ALA A 223 -2.30 0.43 16.91
CA ALA A 223 -1.21 -0.40 17.39
C ALA A 223 -1.36 -1.81 16.83
N GLY A 224 -0.26 -2.46 16.51
CA GLY A 224 -0.24 -3.79 15.94
C GLY A 224 0.95 -4.60 16.40
N ILE A 225 0.72 -5.90 16.58
CA ILE A 225 1.77 -6.90 16.80
C ILE A 225 1.57 -8.03 15.81
N GLN A 226 2.66 -8.67 15.42
CA GLN A 226 2.62 -9.84 14.55
C GLN A 226 3.47 -10.97 15.14
N ASN A 227 2.85 -12.13 15.24
CA ASN A 227 3.54 -13.39 15.47
C ASN A 227 3.79 -14.07 14.13
N ASN A 228 4.92 -14.78 14.01
CA ASN A 228 5.38 -15.37 12.76
C ASN A 228 5.45 -14.33 11.61
N SER A 229 5.88 -13.11 11.91
CA SER A 229 6.07 -12.09 10.86
C SER A 229 7.02 -12.61 9.80
N ILE A 230 6.61 -12.54 8.53
CA ILE A 230 7.47 -12.95 7.41
C ILE A 230 8.38 -11.78 7.07
N THR A 231 9.67 -12.00 7.26
CA THR A 231 10.74 -11.07 6.93
C THR A 231 11.81 -11.80 6.12
N ASN A 232 12.78 -11.08 5.56
CA ASN A 232 13.85 -11.70 4.81
C ASN A 232 15.08 -11.92 5.69
N SER A 233 15.66 -13.13 5.60
CA SER A 233 17.04 -13.38 5.98
C SER A 233 17.90 -13.02 4.78
N VAL A 234 18.87 -12.13 4.98
CA VAL A 234 19.76 -11.65 3.92
C VAL A 234 21.19 -11.99 4.26
N GLU A 235 21.87 -12.65 3.32
CA GLU A 235 23.32 -12.88 3.37
C GLU A 235 23.98 -12.07 2.26
N ARG A 236 25.01 -11.31 2.60
CA ARG A 236 25.78 -10.52 1.65
C ARG A 236 27.20 -11.06 1.55
N ALA A 237 27.62 -11.31 0.34
CA ALA A 237 28.98 -11.75 0.06
C ALA A 237 29.99 -10.62 0.28
N ASP A 238 30.97 -10.85 1.12
CA ASP A 238 32.14 -9.97 1.37
C ASP A 238 33.31 -10.27 0.42
N ARG A 239 33.28 -11.44 -0.24
CA ARG A 239 34.28 -11.95 -1.17
C ARG A 239 33.62 -12.71 -2.33
N ASN A 240 34.38 -12.93 -3.40
CA ASN A 240 33.96 -13.83 -4.47
C ASN A 240 33.99 -15.29 -3.97
N GLY A 241 33.05 -16.10 -4.47
CA GLY A 241 32.99 -17.50 -4.05
C GLY A 241 32.39 -17.68 -2.64
N TYR A 242 31.59 -16.71 -2.16
CA TYR A 242 30.86 -16.86 -0.90
C TYR A 242 29.76 -17.91 -1.06
N GLU A 243 29.87 -19.01 -0.34
CA GLU A 243 28.87 -20.08 -0.38
C GLU A 243 27.74 -19.83 0.62
N VAL A 244 26.53 -19.71 0.12
CA VAL A 244 25.32 -19.78 0.93
C VAL A 244 24.95 -21.24 1.14
N LYS A 245 24.76 -21.66 2.38
CA LYS A 245 24.44 -23.05 2.74
C LYS A 245 23.04 -23.17 3.32
N ASP A 246 22.39 -24.29 3.03
CA ASP A 246 21.12 -24.67 3.67
C ASP A 246 21.35 -25.21 5.10
N GLU A 247 20.26 -25.55 5.80
CA GLU A 247 20.30 -26.09 7.16
C GLU A 247 21.02 -27.46 7.24
N THR A 248 21.17 -28.16 6.11
CA THR A 248 21.86 -29.46 6.00
C THR A 248 23.32 -29.31 5.60
N GLY A 249 23.80 -28.07 5.35
CA GLY A 249 25.17 -27.78 4.96
C GLY A 249 25.45 -27.83 3.46
N ASN A 250 24.44 -28.11 2.63
CA ASN A 250 24.62 -28.11 1.17
C ASN A 250 24.68 -26.68 0.63
N THR A 251 25.54 -26.47 -0.36
CA THR A 251 25.65 -25.18 -1.05
C THR A 251 24.41 -24.94 -1.92
N VAL A 252 23.66 -23.88 -1.60
CA VAL A 252 22.47 -23.43 -2.34
C VAL A 252 22.87 -22.58 -3.54
N VAL A 253 23.79 -21.65 -3.32
CA VAL A 253 24.30 -20.73 -4.34
C VAL A 253 25.67 -20.21 -3.94
N VAL A 254 26.48 -19.89 -4.93
CA VAL A 254 27.78 -19.22 -4.77
C VAL A 254 27.62 -17.78 -5.22
N LEU A 255 27.96 -16.84 -4.37
CA LEU A 255 27.80 -15.41 -4.62
C LEU A 255 29.13 -14.76 -4.97
N ASP A 256 29.09 -13.80 -5.87
CA ASP A 256 30.18 -12.87 -6.10
C ASP A 256 30.18 -11.76 -5.05
N ARG A 257 31.32 -11.13 -4.86
CA ARG A 257 31.49 -10.03 -3.91
C ARG A 257 30.47 -8.93 -4.12
N GLY A 258 29.75 -8.58 -3.05
CA GLY A 258 28.69 -7.56 -3.07
C GLY A 258 27.32 -8.07 -3.44
N ALA A 259 27.20 -9.28 -3.98
CA ALA A 259 25.92 -9.92 -4.21
C ALA A 259 25.25 -10.31 -2.89
N GLN A 260 23.94 -10.43 -2.92
CA GLN A 260 23.09 -10.74 -1.78
C GLN A 260 22.18 -11.92 -2.10
N TYR A 261 22.04 -12.81 -1.12
CA TYR A 261 21.02 -13.85 -1.14
C TYR A 261 19.94 -13.52 -0.11
N SER A 262 18.69 -13.62 -0.49
CA SER A 262 17.53 -13.29 0.34
C SER A 262 16.54 -14.45 0.39
N ARG A 263 16.14 -14.85 1.60
CA ARG A 263 15.14 -15.90 1.84
C ARG A 263 14.13 -15.47 2.88
N PRO A 264 12.81 -15.60 2.65
CA PRO A 264 11.81 -15.27 3.64
C PRO A 264 11.81 -16.27 4.80
N VAL A 265 11.70 -15.74 6.01
CA VAL A 265 11.67 -16.51 7.27
C VAL A 265 10.59 -15.96 8.20
N ASN A 266 10.08 -16.79 9.11
CA ASN A 266 9.17 -16.33 10.15
C ASN A 266 9.93 -15.88 11.40
N LEU A 267 9.71 -14.64 11.83
CA LEU A 267 10.28 -14.10 13.08
C LEU A 267 9.17 -13.51 13.96
N ASN A 268 9.36 -13.61 15.26
CA ASN A 268 8.54 -12.92 16.25
C ASN A 268 9.22 -11.63 16.70
N GLY A 269 8.41 -10.65 17.16
CA GLY A 269 8.91 -9.37 17.68
C GLY A 269 8.57 -8.17 16.78
N TYR A 270 7.76 -8.36 15.73
CA TYR A 270 7.23 -7.24 14.96
C TYR A 270 6.13 -6.51 15.75
N TRP A 271 6.26 -5.20 15.87
CA TRP A 271 5.19 -4.34 16.36
C TRP A 271 5.22 -2.96 15.72
N THR A 272 4.08 -2.31 15.68
CA THR A 272 3.93 -0.96 15.13
C THR A 272 2.94 -0.15 15.97
N ILE A 273 3.18 1.14 16.03
CA ILE A 273 2.25 2.12 16.60
C ILE A 273 2.20 3.33 15.67
N ASP A 274 0.99 3.72 15.30
CA ASP A 274 0.71 4.86 14.45
C ASP A 274 -0.30 5.76 15.16
N GLY A 275 0.00 7.03 15.27
CA GLY A 275 -0.87 8.02 15.88
C GLY A 275 -1.06 9.22 14.96
N GLY A 276 -2.21 9.87 15.03
CA GLY A 276 -2.44 11.11 14.32
C GLY A 276 -3.60 11.90 14.87
N ALA A 277 -3.52 13.21 14.72
CA ALA A 277 -4.57 14.14 15.06
C ALA A 277 -4.75 15.15 13.94
N TYR A 278 -5.98 15.59 13.73
CA TYR A 278 -6.29 16.65 12.81
C TYR A 278 -7.29 17.64 13.43
N TYR A 279 -7.15 18.90 13.06
CA TYR A 279 -8.05 19.94 13.46
C TYR A 279 -8.40 20.83 12.28
N GLY A 280 -9.70 20.89 11.95
CA GLY A 280 -10.25 21.71 10.87
C GLY A 280 -11.10 22.84 11.43
N PHE A 281 -10.93 24.04 10.88
CA PHE A 281 -11.72 25.21 11.28
C PHE A 281 -11.87 26.19 10.12
N PRO A 282 -12.98 26.95 10.08
CA PRO A 282 -13.20 27.98 9.08
C PRO A 282 -12.35 29.21 9.36
N VAL A 283 -11.80 29.80 8.31
CA VAL A 283 -11.12 31.09 8.29
C VAL A 283 -12.04 32.10 7.61
N GLY A 284 -12.92 32.75 8.39
CA GLY A 284 -14.03 33.54 7.87
C GLY A 284 -13.63 34.69 6.95
N TRP A 285 -12.56 35.42 7.29
CA TRP A 285 -12.07 36.53 6.47
C TRP A 285 -11.52 36.10 5.09
N LEU A 286 -11.14 34.81 4.97
CA LEU A 286 -10.63 34.22 3.73
C LEU A 286 -11.70 33.38 3.01
N GLY A 287 -12.90 33.22 3.60
CA GLY A 287 -13.95 32.35 3.06
C GLY A 287 -13.48 30.91 2.85
N SER A 288 -12.61 30.41 3.70
CA SER A 288 -11.89 29.16 3.49
C SER A 288 -11.89 28.28 4.74
N ASN A 289 -11.55 27.01 4.58
CA ASN A 289 -11.33 26.08 5.67
C ASN A 289 -9.84 25.74 5.80
N LEU A 290 -9.31 25.85 7.00
CA LEU A 290 -7.95 25.42 7.33
C LEU A 290 -7.99 24.10 8.06
N ASN A 291 -7.19 23.14 7.61
CA ASN A 291 -7.00 21.86 8.25
C ASN A 291 -5.53 21.69 8.60
N LEU A 292 -5.27 21.34 9.85
CA LEU A 292 -3.96 20.97 10.37
C LEU A 292 -3.96 19.47 10.65
N ASP A 293 -2.94 18.77 10.25
CA ASP A 293 -2.76 17.34 10.58
C ASP A 293 -1.34 17.05 11.09
N LEU A 294 -1.28 16.18 12.08
CA LEU A 294 -0.04 15.65 12.64
C LEU A 294 -0.13 14.12 12.68
N ARG A 295 0.97 13.46 12.32
CA ARG A 295 1.10 12.00 12.39
C ARG A 295 2.46 11.61 12.92
N ALA A 296 2.47 10.54 13.70
CA ALA A 296 3.70 9.89 14.15
C ALA A 296 3.51 8.38 13.99
N SER A 297 4.53 7.71 13.47
CA SER A 297 4.56 6.26 13.39
C SER A 297 5.89 5.73 13.89
N TYR A 298 5.83 4.56 14.49
CA TYR A 298 7.00 3.81 14.93
C TYR A 298 6.79 2.33 14.64
N THR A 299 7.77 1.70 14.01
CA THR A 299 7.74 0.28 13.69
C THR A 299 9.05 -0.36 14.12
N ALA A 300 8.97 -1.49 14.80
CA ALA A 300 10.09 -2.37 15.09
C ALA A 300 9.89 -3.68 14.33
N MET A 301 10.85 -4.04 13.51
CA MET A 301 10.83 -5.22 12.66
C MET A 301 12.07 -6.08 12.91
N PRO A 302 11.87 -7.32 13.36
CA PRO A 302 12.99 -8.26 13.48
C PRO A 302 13.48 -8.68 12.09
N THR A 303 14.78 -8.84 11.95
CA THR A 303 15.46 -9.15 10.70
C THR A 303 16.64 -10.08 10.95
N ILE A 304 17.12 -10.75 9.91
CA ILE A 304 18.34 -11.52 9.93
C ILE A 304 19.27 -11.01 8.84
N TYR A 305 20.45 -10.57 9.22
CA TYR A 305 21.48 -10.13 8.30
C TYR A 305 22.78 -10.83 8.58
N ASN A 306 23.35 -11.48 7.56
CA ASN A 306 24.55 -12.35 7.68
C ASN A 306 24.43 -13.32 8.87
N LEU A 307 23.27 -14.00 8.96
CA LEU A 307 22.94 -14.98 10.01
C LEU A 307 22.80 -14.39 11.42
N VAL A 308 22.95 -13.07 11.59
CA VAL A 308 22.77 -12.38 12.86
C VAL A 308 21.37 -11.77 12.93
N ARG A 309 20.64 -12.12 13.97
CA ARG A 309 19.33 -11.53 14.23
C ARG A 309 19.48 -10.12 14.81
N SER A 310 18.77 -9.17 14.24
CA SER A 310 18.70 -7.78 14.69
C SER A 310 17.25 -7.26 14.66
N THR A 311 17.05 -6.03 15.07
CA THR A 311 15.76 -5.35 14.95
C THR A 311 15.96 -4.01 14.28
N THR A 312 15.34 -3.84 13.12
CA THR A 312 15.28 -2.55 12.43
C THR A 312 14.12 -1.74 13.00
N THR A 313 14.38 -0.50 13.37
CA THR A 313 13.35 0.42 13.84
C THR A 313 13.21 1.59 12.89
N THR A 314 11.97 1.97 12.61
CA THR A 314 11.66 3.16 11.82
C THR A 314 10.71 4.08 12.58
N ALA A 315 11.04 5.37 12.60
CA ALA A 315 10.17 6.42 13.12
C ALA A 315 9.88 7.43 12.02
N SER A 316 8.63 7.87 11.91
CA SER A 316 8.23 8.91 10.96
C SER A 316 7.33 9.92 11.65
N TYR A 317 7.64 11.19 11.48
CA TYR A 317 6.86 12.31 11.99
C TYR A 317 6.44 13.17 10.83
N THR A 318 5.14 13.41 10.66
CA THR A 318 4.60 14.19 9.54
C THR A 318 3.66 15.26 10.05
N GLY A 319 3.84 16.49 9.59
CA GLY A 319 2.93 17.59 9.80
C GLY A 319 2.37 18.09 8.49
N GLY A 320 1.09 18.44 8.47
CA GLY A 320 0.39 18.93 7.27
C GLY A 320 -0.49 20.14 7.56
N ILE A 321 -0.60 21.00 6.56
CA ILE A 321 -1.52 22.13 6.53
C ILE A 321 -2.24 22.12 5.19
N THR A 322 -3.58 22.23 5.22
CA THR A 322 -4.41 22.29 4.01
C THR A 322 -5.38 23.46 4.13
N LEU A 323 -5.33 24.37 3.17
CA LEU A 323 -6.25 25.46 2.99
C LEU A 323 -7.14 25.18 1.78
N GLY A 324 -8.46 25.12 1.98
CA GLY A 324 -9.44 24.89 0.90
C GLY A 324 -10.48 25.98 0.86
N SER A 325 -10.83 26.44 -0.34
CA SER A 325 -11.87 27.45 -0.53
C SER A 325 -13.27 26.93 -0.16
N ASN A 326 -14.12 27.81 0.31
CA ASN A 326 -15.51 27.50 0.66
C ASN A 326 -16.47 28.72 0.46
N PHE A 327 -16.13 29.61 -0.45
CA PHE A 327 -16.89 30.85 -0.60
C PHE A 327 -17.58 30.99 -1.95
N SER A 328 -17.24 30.22 -2.97
CA SER A 328 -17.79 30.37 -4.31
C SER A 328 -17.80 29.05 -5.07
N ASP A 329 -18.90 28.78 -5.79
CA ASP A 329 -18.97 27.69 -6.77
C ASP A 329 -18.16 27.99 -8.04
N GLN A 330 -17.73 29.25 -8.23
CA GLN A 330 -16.98 29.66 -9.41
C GLN A 330 -15.47 29.61 -9.22
N LEU A 331 -15.00 29.82 -8.00
CA LEU A 331 -13.57 29.74 -7.68
C LEU A 331 -13.35 28.72 -6.58
N ASP A 332 -12.69 27.63 -6.94
CA ASP A 332 -12.26 26.58 -6.03
C ASP A 332 -10.74 26.54 -6.01
N PHE A 333 -10.15 26.52 -4.81
CA PHE A 333 -8.72 26.30 -4.63
C PHE A 333 -8.45 25.42 -3.42
N THR A 334 -7.39 24.67 -3.52
CA THR A 334 -6.85 23.86 -2.42
C THR A 334 -5.33 23.98 -2.44
N PHE A 335 -4.74 24.36 -1.31
CA PHE A 335 -3.31 24.34 -1.08
C PHE A 335 -3.00 23.43 0.08
N THR A 336 -2.08 22.50 -0.13
CA THR A 336 -1.64 21.57 0.89
C THR A 336 -0.12 21.58 0.95
N TYR A 337 0.44 21.64 2.15
CA TYR A 337 1.85 21.36 2.39
C TYR A 337 2.00 20.32 3.47
N ARG A 338 2.80 19.30 3.21
CA ARG A 338 3.17 18.27 4.18
C ARG A 338 4.66 18.13 4.25
N ALA A 339 5.16 18.06 5.48
CA ALA A 339 6.55 17.82 5.78
C ALA A 339 6.71 16.62 6.68
N GLY A 340 7.67 15.76 6.38
CA GLY A 340 7.96 14.55 7.12
C GLY A 340 9.43 14.45 7.47
N TYR A 341 9.72 13.99 8.68
CA TYR A 341 11.04 13.61 9.13
C TYR A 341 11.04 12.11 9.45
N ASN A 342 11.98 11.40 8.86
CA ASN A 342 12.02 9.95 8.90
C ASN A 342 13.38 9.50 9.44
N ILE A 343 13.36 8.54 10.34
CA ILE A 343 14.52 7.95 10.99
C ILE A 343 14.44 6.44 10.81
N ALA A 344 15.49 5.84 10.31
CA ALA A 344 15.64 4.40 10.24
C ALA A 344 16.93 3.99 10.96
N HIS A 345 16.79 3.19 12.00
CA HIS A 345 17.91 2.59 12.72
C HIS A 345 17.99 1.10 12.37
N SER A 346 19.10 0.73 11.77
CA SER A 346 19.45 -0.64 11.45
C SER A 346 20.98 -0.78 11.53
N THR A 347 21.57 -1.69 10.80
CA THR A 347 23.02 -1.77 10.61
C THR A 347 23.60 -0.44 10.09
N ASN A 348 22.81 0.29 9.27
CA ASN A 348 23.14 1.63 8.79
C ASN A 348 22.00 2.59 9.19
N ASN A 349 22.34 3.58 10.00
CA ASN A 349 21.37 4.62 10.36
C ASN A 349 21.14 5.56 9.19
N ASN A 350 19.88 5.87 8.93
CA ASN A 350 19.52 6.80 7.88
C ASN A 350 18.42 7.76 8.35
N GLU A 351 18.62 9.03 8.10
CA GLU A 351 17.68 10.09 8.44
C GLU A 351 17.44 10.96 7.23
N TYR A 352 16.19 11.28 6.98
CA TYR A 352 15.83 12.13 5.86
C TYR A 352 14.58 12.94 6.12
N PHE A 353 14.52 14.08 5.46
CA PHE A 353 13.36 14.97 5.39
C PHE A 353 12.71 14.86 4.02
N ASN A 354 11.39 14.83 3.99
CA ASN A 354 10.61 14.94 2.76
C ASN A 354 9.53 16.02 2.93
N GLY A 355 9.33 16.82 1.89
CA GLY A 355 8.30 17.85 1.84
C GLY A 355 7.54 17.77 0.52
N VAL A 356 6.21 17.87 0.59
CA VAL A 356 5.35 17.91 -0.60
C VAL A 356 4.36 19.04 -0.44
N GLY A 357 4.41 19.97 -1.38
CA GLY A 357 3.45 21.04 -1.53
C GLY A 357 2.58 20.79 -2.76
N THR A 358 1.26 20.89 -2.64
CA THR A 358 0.34 20.81 -3.78
C THR A 358 -0.58 22.01 -3.78
N GLY A 359 -0.83 22.56 -4.96
CA GLY A 359 -1.78 23.63 -5.18
C GLY A 359 -2.69 23.30 -6.34
N ARG A 360 -3.98 23.47 -6.15
CA ARG A 360 -4.99 23.38 -7.20
C ARG A 360 -5.83 24.62 -7.19
N ILE A 361 -6.07 25.20 -8.36
CA ILE A 361 -6.99 26.30 -8.57
C ILE A 361 -7.87 25.97 -9.77
N LYS A 362 -9.19 26.11 -9.59
CA LYS A 362 -10.19 26.00 -10.65
C LYS A 362 -11.06 27.23 -10.62
N TRP A 363 -11.14 27.95 -11.73
CA TRP A 363 -11.97 29.14 -11.86
C TRP A 363 -12.92 29.01 -13.05
N ILE A 364 -14.20 29.18 -12.79
CA ILE A 364 -15.27 29.18 -13.79
C ILE A 364 -15.72 30.62 -13.99
N THR A 365 -15.45 31.19 -15.17
CA THR A 365 -15.83 32.56 -15.49
C THR A 365 -17.31 32.67 -15.84
N TRP A 366 -17.84 33.92 -15.91
CA TRP A 366 -19.23 34.20 -16.24
C TRP A 366 -19.67 33.67 -17.61
N LYS A 367 -18.74 33.45 -18.55
CA LYS A 367 -19.02 32.86 -19.86
C LYS A 367 -18.92 31.35 -19.89
N GLY A 368 -18.73 30.69 -18.72
CA GLY A 368 -18.52 29.25 -18.61
C GLY A 368 -17.18 28.77 -19.17
N ILE A 369 -16.17 29.67 -19.23
CA ILE A 369 -14.78 29.27 -19.46
C ILE A 369 -14.24 28.78 -18.13
N THR A 370 -13.62 27.61 -18.13
CA THR A 370 -12.96 27.01 -16.97
C THR A 370 -11.45 27.18 -17.11
N LEU A 371 -10.81 27.71 -16.10
CA LEU A 371 -9.36 27.78 -15.99
C LEU A 371 -8.94 26.88 -14.84
N GLU A 372 -8.01 25.98 -15.08
CA GLU A 372 -7.51 25.05 -14.08
C GLU A 372 -5.98 25.09 -14.06
N ALA A 373 -5.41 25.13 -12.86
CA ALA A 373 -3.97 24.98 -12.65
C ALA A 373 -3.73 24.05 -11.47
N ASN A 374 -2.80 23.11 -11.62
CA ASN A 374 -2.36 22.19 -10.59
C ASN A 374 -0.84 22.22 -10.51
N GLY A 375 -0.31 22.55 -9.34
CA GLY A 375 1.12 22.52 -9.05
C GLY A 375 1.45 21.51 -7.96
N SER A 376 2.59 20.83 -8.08
CA SER A 376 3.13 19.98 -7.04
C SER A 376 4.63 20.20 -6.92
N TYR A 377 5.06 20.58 -5.74
CA TYR A 377 6.46 20.70 -5.37
C TYR A 377 6.85 19.57 -4.44
N SER A 378 7.90 18.84 -4.79
CA SER A 378 8.43 17.74 -3.99
C SER A 378 9.88 18.01 -3.66
N LYS A 379 10.24 17.83 -2.39
CA LYS A 379 11.60 17.97 -1.91
C LYS A 379 11.95 16.77 -1.03
N TYR A 380 13.09 16.20 -1.31
CA TYR A 380 13.73 15.17 -0.51
C TYR A 380 15.11 15.68 -0.07
N ARG A 381 15.44 15.53 1.19
CA ARG A 381 16.76 15.88 1.73
C ARG A 381 17.22 14.79 2.68
N GLY A 382 18.27 14.07 2.30
CA GLY A 382 18.98 13.16 3.19
C GLY A 382 19.78 13.95 4.23
N VAL A 383 19.68 13.57 5.48
CA VAL A 383 20.48 14.17 6.57
C VAL A 383 21.80 13.44 6.68
N THR A 384 21.78 12.13 6.63
CA THR A 384 22.96 11.27 6.79
C THR A 384 23.86 11.28 5.56
N ASP A 385 23.27 11.19 4.36
CA ASP A 385 24.02 11.08 3.10
C ASP A 385 24.10 12.38 2.30
N LYS A 386 23.50 13.46 2.81
CA LYS A 386 23.45 14.79 2.19
C LYS A 386 22.85 14.83 0.79
N PHE A 387 22.21 13.74 0.35
CA PHE A 387 21.53 13.69 -0.93
C PHE A 387 20.29 14.59 -0.93
N THR A 388 20.13 15.41 -1.96
CA THR A 388 18.96 16.29 -2.10
C THR A 388 18.40 16.16 -3.51
N GLU A 389 17.10 15.96 -3.61
CA GLU A 389 16.34 15.96 -4.87
C GLU A 389 15.12 16.84 -4.71
N GLU A 390 14.87 17.70 -5.69
CA GLU A 390 13.69 18.54 -5.70
C GLU A 390 13.20 18.75 -7.13
N PHE A 391 11.88 18.81 -7.28
CA PHE A 391 11.24 19.08 -8.58
C PHE A 391 9.87 19.72 -8.39
N PHE A 392 9.46 20.45 -9.42
CA PHE A 392 8.18 21.12 -9.48
C PHE A 392 7.40 20.69 -10.72
N LEU A 393 6.19 20.15 -10.53
CA LEU A 393 5.27 19.81 -11.60
C LEU A 393 4.19 20.88 -11.71
N LEU A 394 3.97 21.39 -12.91
CA LEU A 394 2.92 22.37 -13.19
C LEU A 394 2.09 21.90 -14.38
N ASN A 395 0.79 21.76 -14.14
CA ASN A 395 -0.20 21.47 -15.16
C ASN A 395 -1.18 22.65 -15.23
N ALA A 396 -1.60 23.03 -16.43
CA ALA A 396 -2.63 24.03 -16.60
C ALA A 396 -3.57 23.67 -17.75
N GLY A 397 -4.79 24.13 -17.66
CA GLY A 397 -5.80 23.83 -18.65
C GLY A 397 -6.83 24.96 -18.79
N ILE A 398 -7.42 25.01 -19.97
CA ILE A 398 -8.54 25.86 -20.30
C ILE A 398 -9.67 24.99 -20.85
N GLY A 399 -10.86 25.22 -20.36
CA GLY A 399 -12.06 24.51 -20.80
C GLY A 399 -13.21 25.45 -21.08
N LYS A 400 -14.24 24.92 -21.69
CA LYS A 400 -15.51 25.61 -22.00
C LYS A 400 -16.67 24.70 -21.64
N LYS A 401 -17.54 25.21 -20.76
CA LYS A 401 -18.85 24.59 -20.51
C LYS A 401 -19.72 24.73 -21.73
N LEU A 402 -20.30 23.62 -22.19
CA LEU A 402 -21.14 23.51 -23.36
C LEU A 402 -22.61 23.33 -22.96
N PHE A 403 -23.49 23.74 -23.84
CA PHE A 403 -24.92 23.66 -23.68
C PHE A 403 -25.48 24.61 -22.60
N LYS A 404 -26.76 25.01 -22.73
CA LYS A 404 -27.43 25.87 -21.76
C LYS A 404 -27.50 25.29 -20.34
N ASN A 405 -27.50 23.97 -20.24
CA ASN A 405 -27.52 23.23 -18.98
C ASN A 405 -26.12 22.87 -18.43
N GLN A 406 -25.05 23.34 -19.07
CA GLN A 406 -23.66 23.13 -18.70
C GLN A 406 -23.26 21.63 -18.53
N ARG A 407 -23.99 20.72 -19.19
CA ARG A 407 -23.72 19.27 -19.12
C ARG A 407 -22.49 18.81 -19.88
N GLY A 408 -22.07 19.57 -20.88
CA GLY A 408 -20.86 19.30 -21.66
C GLY A 408 -19.71 20.19 -21.21
N GLU A 409 -18.52 19.69 -21.31
CA GLU A 409 -17.29 20.46 -21.16
C GLU A 409 -16.25 19.95 -22.17
N ILE A 410 -15.66 20.85 -22.91
CA ILE A 410 -14.45 20.59 -23.70
C ILE A 410 -13.30 21.31 -23.02
N SER A 411 -12.19 20.62 -22.85
CA SER A 411 -11.00 21.21 -22.22
C SER A 411 -9.72 20.77 -22.90
N VAL A 412 -8.74 21.66 -22.89
CA VAL A 412 -7.37 21.42 -23.31
C VAL A 412 -6.49 21.60 -22.08
N GLN A 413 -5.69 20.59 -21.79
CA GLN A 413 -4.77 20.58 -20.64
C GLN A 413 -3.34 20.33 -21.11
N VAL A 414 -2.41 21.09 -20.59
CA VAL A 414 -0.97 20.91 -20.75
C VAL A 414 -0.43 20.34 -19.44
N TYR A 415 0.17 19.16 -19.54
CA TYR A 415 0.80 18.49 -18.41
C TYR A 415 2.30 18.74 -18.42
N ASP A 416 2.87 18.87 -17.22
CA ASP A 416 4.29 19.10 -17.00
C ASP A 416 4.86 20.23 -17.86
N ILE A 417 4.29 21.43 -17.70
CA ILE A 417 4.68 22.63 -18.46
C ILE A 417 6.18 22.91 -18.33
N LEU A 418 6.76 22.66 -17.16
CA LEU A 418 8.16 22.90 -16.86
C LEU A 418 9.10 21.78 -17.31
N ASN A 419 8.54 20.64 -17.78
CA ASN A 419 9.28 19.44 -18.20
C ASN A 419 10.25 18.94 -17.11
N GLN A 420 9.76 18.92 -15.88
CA GLN A 420 10.52 18.47 -14.70
C GLN A 420 9.98 17.18 -14.11
N ASN A 421 9.04 16.51 -14.81
CA ASN A 421 8.48 15.27 -14.31
C ASN A 421 9.56 14.19 -14.18
N LYS A 422 9.76 13.73 -12.96
CA LYS A 422 10.67 12.65 -12.61
C LYS A 422 9.96 11.71 -11.66
N SER A 423 10.00 10.43 -11.92
CA SER A 423 9.62 9.45 -10.93
C SER A 423 10.87 9.08 -10.13
N PHE A 424 10.97 9.61 -8.93
CA PHE A 424 12.04 9.29 -8.01
C PHE A 424 11.48 8.57 -6.80
N VAL A 425 12.02 7.39 -6.54
CA VAL A 425 11.68 6.60 -5.35
C VAL A 425 12.98 6.23 -4.65
N ARG A 426 13.05 6.51 -3.35
CA ARG A 426 14.15 6.08 -2.50
C ARG A 426 13.69 4.96 -1.58
N ASN A 427 14.27 3.81 -1.77
CA ASN A 427 14.07 2.65 -0.92
C ASN A 427 15.21 2.57 0.09
N VAL A 428 14.86 2.57 1.36
CA VAL A 428 15.81 2.38 2.45
C VAL A 428 15.51 1.02 3.06
N SER A 429 16.46 0.13 3.01
CA SER A 429 16.44 -1.20 3.61
C SER A 429 17.52 -1.29 4.69
N GLU A 430 17.57 -2.40 5.41
CA GLU A 430 18.55 -2.66 6.45
C GLU A 430 19.99 -2.62 5.96
N ASN A 431 20.20 -2.99 4.71
CA ASN A 431 21.50 -3.29 4.13
C ASN A 431 21.82 -2.48 2.87
N TYR A 432 20.85 -1.72 2.33
CA TYR A 432 21.08 -0.86 1.17
C TYR A 432 20.20 0.38 1.15
N ILE A 433 20.66 1.39 0.45
CA ILE A 433 19.87 2.53 0.01
C ILE A 433 19.82 2.49 -1.51
N GLN A 434 18.61 2.48 -2.06
CA GLN A 434 18.38 2.43 -3.49
C GLN A 434 17.64 3.68 -3.95
N ASN A 435 18.22 4.40 -4.88
CA ASN A 435 17.56 5.49 -5.59
C ASN A 435 17.09 4.96 -6.94
N VAL A 436 15.80 5.01 -7.19
CA VAL A 436 15.20 4.58 -8.46
C VAL A 436 14.64 5.82 -9.16
N THR A 437 15.16 6.11 -10.33
CA THR A 437 14.60 7.13 -11.23
C THR A 437 14.02 6.41 -12.44
N THR A 438 12.73 6.60 -12.67
CA THR A 438 12.04 5.98 -13.80
C THR A 438 11.69 7.04 -14.82
N ASN A 439 11.85 6.72 -16.10
CA ASN A 439 11.36 7.59 -17.17
C ASN A 439 9.84 7.63 -17.09
N VAL A 440 9.33 8.84 -16.97
CA VAL A 440 7.90 9.12 -16.96
C VAL A 440 7.52 9.92 -18.20
N LEU A 441 6.23 9.94 -18.49
CA LEU A 441 5.73 10.77 -19.59
C LEU A 441 6.09 12.24 -19.28
N GLY A 442 6.88 12.86 -20.16
CA GLY A 442 7.24 14.28 -20.05
C GLY A 442 6.06 15.17 -20.44
N ARG A 443 6.36 16.37 -20.94
CA ARG A 443 5.34 17.34 -21.35
C ARG A 443 4.45 16.80 -22.46
N TYR A 444 3.12 16.86 -22.25
CA TYR A 444 2.14 16.51 -23.28
C TYR A 444 0.88 17.37 -23.16
N VAL A 445 0.10 17.37 -24.22
CA VAL A 445 -1.20 18.06 -24.29
C VAL A 445 -2.30 17.00 -24.38
N SER A 446 -3.37 17.22 -23.64
CA SER A 446 -4.58 16.39 -23.67
C SER A 446 -5.79 17.24 -24.02
N ILE A 447 -6.65 16.71 -24.88
CA ILE A 447 -7.97 17.27 -25.15
C ILE A 447 -9.00 16.33 -24.57
N SER A 448 -9.92 16.86 -23.76
CA SER A 448 -10.95 16.09 -23.10
C SER A 448 -12.32 16.64 -23.41
N LEU A 449 -13.25 15.73 -23.70
CA LEU A 449 -14.68 16.02 -23.84
C LEU A 449 -15.43 15.24 -22.78
N VAL A 450 -16.12 15.95 -21.89
CA VAL A 450 -16.90 15.36 -20.80
C VAL A 450 -18.37 15.70 -21.00
N TYR A 451 -19.23 14.72 -20.90
CA TYR A 451 -20.69 14.92 -20.94
C TYR A 451 -21.37 14.20 -19.77
N ASN A 452 -22.07 14.95 -18.95
CA ASN A 452 -22.79 14.46 -17.76
C ASN A 452 -24.20 14.00 -18.14
N LEU A 453 -24.42 12.68 -18.18
CA LEU A 453 -25.71 12.07 -18.55
C LEU A 453 -26.78 12.17 -17.46
N ARG A 454 -26.39 12.22 -16.19
CA ARG A 454 -27.30 12.24 -15.05
C ARG A 454 -27.43 13.63 -14.45
N THR A 455 -28.68 14.12 -14.41
CA THR A 455 -29.09 15.23 -13.54
C THR A 455 -29.92 14.61 -12.42
N LEU A 456 -29.45 14.69 -11.18
CA LEU A 456 -30.28 14.38 -10.03
C LEU A 456 -31.22 15.58 -9.84
N THR A 457 -32.52 15.43 -10.16
CA THR A 457 -33.55 16.41 -9.83
C THR A 457 -34.05 16.13 -8.42
N GLY A 458 -33.97 17.12 -7.55
CA GLY A 458 -34.67 17.10 -6.25
C GLY A 458 -36.19 17.04 -6.41
N LYS A 459 -36.90 16.74 -5.32
CA LYS A 459 -38.37 16.74 -5.28
C LYS A 459 -39.01 18.03 -5.82
N ASP A 460 -38.27 19.12 -5.88
CA ASP A 460 -38.70 20.46 -6.32
C ASP A 460 -38.43 20.72 -7.80
N GLY A 461 -38.07 19.69 -8.59
CA GLY A 461 -37.78 19.83 -10.03
C GLY A 461 -36.51 20.62 -10.36
N LYS A 462 -35.79 21.11 -9.36
CA LYS A 462 -34.49 21.79 -9.55
C LYS A 462 -33.36 20.78 -9.67
N ALA A 463 -32.53 20.97 -10.67
CA ALA A 463 -31.34 20.15 -10.83
C ALA A 463 -30.42 20.31 -9.59
N TYR A 464 -30.24 19.24 -8.83
CA TYR A 464 -29.18 19.19 -7.83
C TYR A 464 -27.86 19.03 -8.58
N SER A 465 -27.16 20.12 -8.80
CA SER A 465 -25.72 20.02 -9.09
C SER A 465 -25.05 19.58 -7.78
N ARG A 466 -24.65 18.33 -7.73
CA ARG A 466 -23.80 17.83 -6.64
C ARG A 466 -22.50 18.64 -6.73
N PRO A 467 -22.06 19.33 -5.68
CA PRO A 467 -20.76 19.97 -5.70
C PRO A 467 -19.72 18.88 -6.00
N GLU A 468 -19.05 18.97 -7.15
CA GLU A 468 -17.85 18.17 -7.43
C GLU A 468 -16.86 18.45 -6.31
N GLY A 469 -16.64 17.54 -5.41
CA GLY A 469 -15.73 17.71 -4.28
C GLY A 469 -16.19 17.12 -2.95
N ARG A 470 -17.46 16.67 -2.84
CA ARG A 470 -17.94 16.04 -1.60
C ARG A 470 -17.89 14.50 -1.60
N ASP A 471 -17.60 13.87 -2.74
CA ASP A 471 -17.52 12.41 -2.81
C ASP A 471 -16.18 11.83 -2.35
N ASP A 472 -15.10 12.62 -2.38
CA ASP A 472 -13.78 12.15 -1.93
C ASP A 472 -13.71 11.94 -0.40
N PHE A 473 -14.63 12.55 0.37
CA PHE A 473 -14.67 12.36 1.82
C PHE A 473 -15.45 11.12 2.29
N ARG A 474 -16.14 10.39 1.40
CA ARG A 474 -16.94 9.22 1.81
C ARG A 474 -16.41 7.86 1.35
N ARG A 475 -15.49 7.82 0.40
CA ARG A 475 -14.91 6.56 -0.10
C ARG A 475 -13.45 6.34 0.27
N ASP A 476 -12.73 7.40 0.46
CA ASP A 476 -11.35 7.26 0.88
C ASP A 476 -11.25 7.56 2.37
N GLY A 477 -10.79 6.56 3.10
CA GLY A 477 -9.93 6.90 4.21
C GLY A 477 -8.90 7.93 3.69
N PRO A 478 -8.16 8.62 4.54
CA PRO A 478 -7.24 9.68 4.14
C PRO A 478 -6.57 9.25 2.84
N PRO A 479 -6.42 10.14 1.83
CA PRO A 479 -5.83 9.78 0.55
C PRO A 479 -4.66 8.88 0.87
N PRO A 480 -4.39 7.81 0.11
CA PRO A 480 -3.23 7.01 0.39
C PRO A 480 -2.09 8.03 0.46
N GLY A 481 -1.92 8.58 1.67
CA GLY A 481 -0.71 9.28 2.01
C GLY A 481 0.29 8.22 1.63
N ASP A 482 1.25 8.55 0.80
CA ASP A 482 2.43 7.74 0.68
C ASP A 482 2.69 7.21 2.07
N HIS A 483 2.17 6.00 2.29
CA HIS A 483 2.63 5.26 3.45
C HIS A 483 4.13 5.31 3.24
N PRO A 484 4.92 5.84 4.15
CA PRO A 484 6.30 5.46 4.15
C PRO A 484 6.19 3.96 4.01
N THR A 485 6.56 3.46 2.84
CA THR A 485 6.54 2.05 2.53
C THR A 485 7.22 1.41 3.70
N GLY A 486 6.41 0.88 4.64
CA GLY A 486 6.92 -0.07 5.58
C GLY A 486 7.73 -1.01 4.70
N PRO A 487 8.83 -1.54 5.16
CA PRO A 487 9.74 -2.32 4.35
C PRO A 487 8.90 -3.22 3.48
N PRO A 488 9.16 -3.31 2.18
CA PRO A 488 8.28 -3.92 1.21
C PRO A 488 7.79 -5.23 1.81
N ARG A 489 6.47 -5.41 1.90
CA ARG A 489 5.89 -6.68 2.33
C ARG A 489 6.62 -7.72 1.51
N GLY A 490 7.49 -8.48 2.17
CA GLY A 490 8.52 -9.28 1.56
C GLY A 490 8.02 -9.98 0.32
N GLY A 491 8.65 -9.75 -0.77
CA GLY A 491 8.37 -10.49 -1.97
C GLY A 491 7.89 -9.63 -3.11
N GLY A 492 8.61 -9.62 -4.08
CA GLY A 492 8.40 -9.05 -5.38
C GLY A 492 9.00 -7.67 -5.47
N MET A 493 10.15 -7.60 -6.08
CA MET A 493 10.56 -6.38 -6.75
C MET A 493 9.34 -5.78 -7.44
N PRO A 494 9.10 -4.45 -7.38
CA PRO A 494 8.18 -3.85 -8.32
C PRO A 494 8.62 -4.35 -9.70
N PRO A 495 7.68 -4.80 -10.53
CA PRO A 495 8.03 -5.21 -11.88
C PRO A 495 8.66 -3.99 -12.56
N PHE A 496 9.91 -4.12 -12.91
CA PHE A 496 10.55 -3.21 -13.85
C PHE A 496 9.93 -3.37 -15.21
#